data_34d56d28fa354233511185b0745d7b39
#
_entry.id   34d56d28fa354233511185b0745d7b39
#
_cell.length_a   1.000
_cell.length_b   1.000
_cell.length_c   1.000
_cell.angle_alpha   90.00
_cell.angle_beta   90.00
_cell.angle_gamma   90.00
#
_symmetry.space_group_name_H-M   'P 1'
#
loop_
_entity.id
_entity.type
_entity.pdbx_description
1 polymer ?
#
loop_
_entity_poly.entity_id
_entity_poly.type
_entity_poly.pdbx_seq_one_letter_code
_entity_poly.pdbx_strand_id
1 'polypeptide(L)'
;GLSRSWGHQVVVENRPGVPGMMAGKEALPDGYTLTFGTSGTLAVNPAVYSKLTYDTQRDFAMIHGGGVIPMVIVASATSPFQSLKDLVDAARKEPGKYNIGYGGVNNTQHLTGELFKSYAKVDLVGVTYKGSAAAVTDLLGGQVSLLVDSLAATMPHIKSGKIRPLAISTLQRVPQMPDLPTVAETFPGFEGVGWAGLVAPKGTPQAVIDKISEDTRKVLSDPKMRDMIMDRGMVADMRGAREWGEFVNAEVVKWAEAARKANLKAD
;
A
#
# COMPACT_ATOMS: atom_id res chain seq x y z
N GLY A 1 12.22 -18.88 1.36
CA GLY A 1 10.92 -19.48 1.61
C GLY A 1 10.61 -20.54 0.58
N LEU A 2 9.94 -20.19 -0.50
CA LEU A 2 9.42 -21.14 -1.51
C LEU A 2 10.49 -22.02 -2.16
N SER A 3 11.68 -21.53 -2.49
CA SER A 3 12.78 -22.36 -3.02
C SER A 3 13.11 -23.55 -2.11
N ARG A 4 13.09 -23.33 -0.78
CA ARG A 4 13.34 -24.39 0.19
C ARG A 4 12.16 -25.36 0.28
N SER A 5 10.95 -24.85 0.18
CA SER A 5 9.71 -25.65 0.22
C SER A 5 9.58 -26.56 -0.99
N TRP A 6 10.01 -26.09 -2.17
CA TRP A 6 9.85 -26.83 -3.44
C TRP A 6 11.08 -27.66 -3.83
N GLY A 7 12.21 -27.51 -3.11
CA GLY A 7 13.45 -28.19 -3.48
C GLY A 7 14.08 -27.68 -4.79
N HIS A 8 13.57 -26.60 -5.34
CA HIS A 8 14.02 -25.98 -6.57
C HIS A 8 14.28 -24.48 -6.36
N GLN A 9 15.23 -23.94 -7.11
CA GLN A 9 15.53 -22.52 -7.04
C GLN A 9 14.38 -21.69 -7.63
N VAL A 10 13.85 -20.76 -6.84
CA VAL A 10 12.96 -19.70 -7.33
C VAL A 10 13.84 -18.52 -7.70
N VAL A 11 13.89 -18.19 -8.99
CA VAL A 11 14.64 -17.04 -9.51
C VAL A 11 13.74 -15.82 -9.45
N VAL A 12 14.22 -14.75 -8.84
CA VAL A 12 13.51 -13.46 -8.78
C VAL A 12 14.07 -12.56 -9.87
N GLU A 13 13.20 -12.14 -10.77
CA GLU A 13 13.52 -11.15 -11.81
C GLU A 13 12.83 -9.83 -11.49
N ASN A 14 13.59 -8.73 -11.41
CA ASN A 14 13.05 -7.42 -11.10
C ASN A 14 12.64 -6.69 -12.40
N ARG A 15 11.33 -6.67 -12.67
CA ARG A 15 10.70 -5.92 -13.77
C ARG A 15 9.64 -4.99 -13.19
N PRO A 16 9.97 -3.75 -12.81
CA PRO A 16 9.04 -2.87 -12.12
C PRO A 16 7.90 -2.38 -13.02
N GLY A 17 6.71 -2.21 -12.43
CA GLY A 17 5.57 -1.57 -13.07
C GLY A 17 4.93 -2.38 -14.19
N VAL A 18 4.46 -1.68 -15.23
CA VAL A 18 3.75 -2.26 -16.38
C VAL A 18 4.55 -3.35 -17.10
N PRO A 19 5.86 -3.21 -17.37
CA PRO A 19 6.65 -4.28 -18.00
C PRO A 19 6.63 -5.62 -17.24
N GLY A 20 6.66 -5.58 -15.91
CA GLY A 20 6.57 -6.80 -15.09
C GLY A 20 5.20 -7.47 -15.18
N MET A 21 4.13 -6.67 -15.16
CA MET A 21 2.76 -7.18 -15.33
C MET A 21 2.57 -7.79 -16.72
N MET A 22 3.09 -7.14 -17.75
CA MET A 22 3.01 -7.68 -19.13
C MET A 22 3.75 -9.00 -19.27
N ALA A 23 4.98 -9.10 -18.75
CA ALA A 23 5.72 -10.36 -18.76
C ALA A 23 4.98 -11.48 -18.02
N GLY A 24 4.31 -11.17 -16.91
CA GLY A 24 3.47 -12.11 -16.19
C GLY A 24 2.22 -12.54 -16.97
N LYS A 25 1.53 -11.58 -17.59
CA LYS A 25 0.35 -11.84 -18.42
C LYS A 25 0.65 -12.76 -19.62
N GLU A 26 1.80 -12.55 -20.25
CA GLU A 26 2.21 -13.26 -21.48
C GLU A 26 2.87 -14.62 -21.20
N ALA A 27 3.15 -14.95 -19.95
CA ALA A 27 3.75 -16.22 -19.57
C ALA A 27 2.76 -17.39 -19.75
N LEU A 28 3.31 -18.61 -19.85
CA LEU A 28 2.48 -19.82 -19.91
C LEU A 28 1.72 -20.02 -18.58
N PRO A 29 0.45 -20.40 -18.61
CA PRO A 29 -0.37 -20.60 -17.43
C PRO A 29 -0.12 -21.98 -16.79
N ASP A 30 1.14 -22.34 -16.58
CA ASP A 30 1.61 -23.63 -16.07
C ASP A 30 2.06 -23.59 -14.58
N GLY A 31 2.10 -22.39 -13.99
CA GLY A 31 2.50 -22.16 -12.60
C GLY A 31 4.01 -21.98 -12.39
N TYR A 32 4.83 -22.05 -13.44
CA TYR A 32 6.28 -21.80 -13.32
C TYR A 32 6.65 -20.32 -13.37
N THR A 33 5.78 -19.48 -13.90
CA THR A 33 5.97 -18.02 -13.88
C THR A 33 4.89 -17.37 -13.01
N LEU A 34 5.34 -16.70 -11.95
CA LEU A 34 4.48 -15.97 -11.04
C LEU A 34 4.84 -14.49 -11.06
N THR A 35 3.85 -13.64 -10.89
CA THR A 35 4.08 -12.18 -10.75
C THR A 35 3.78 -11.75 -9.32
N PHE A 36 4.68 -10.95 -8.74
CA PHE A 36 4.42 -10.28 -7.49
C PHE A 36 3.79 -8.93 -7.78
N GLY A 37 2.46 -8.90 -7.80
CA GLY A 37 1.68 -7.70 -8.05
C GLY A 37 1.52 -6.86 -6.79
N THR A 38 1.44 -5.56 -6.96
CA THR A 38 1.27 -4.58 -5.88
C THR A 38 -0.05 -3.83 -6.00
N SER A 39 -0.47 -3.13 -4.94
CA SER A 39 -1.61 -2.19 -4.99
C SER A 39 -1.48 -1.21 -6.16
N GLY A 40 -0.24 -0.72 -6.41
CA GLY A 40 0.05 0.14 -7.56
C GLY A 40 -0.28 -0.50 -8.89
N THR A 41 0.23 -1.71 -9.14
CA THR A 41 0.06 -2.38 -10.44
C THR A 41 -1.31 -3.03 -10.60
N LEU A 42 -1.89 -3.61 -9.55
CA LEU A 42 -3.15 -4.37 -9.65
C LEU A 42 -4.41 -3.52 -9.45
N ALA A 43 -4.31 -2.36 -8.78
CA ALA A 43 -5.50 -1.56 -8.47
C ALA A 43 -5.38 -0.07 -8.83
N VAL A 44 -4.23 0.57 -8.54
CA VAL A 44 -4.06 2.00 -8.82
C VAL A 44 -3.85 2.26 -10.31
N ASN A 45 -2.96 1.52 -10.99
CA ASN A 45 -2.75 1.70 -12.42
C ASN A 45 -4.04 1.54 -13.24
N PRO A 46 -4.90 0.52 -13.02
CA PRO A 46 -6.21 0.45 -13.67
C PRO A 46 -7.11 1.66 -13.42
N ALA A 47 -6.94 2.35 -12.30
CA ALA A 47 -7.74 3.52 -11.94
C ALA A 47 -7.27 4.82 -12.61
N VAL A 48 -5.98 4.95 -12.93
CA VAL A 48 -5.38 6.23 -13.34
C VAL A 48 -4.89 6.25 -14.79
N TYR A 49 -4.58 5.09 -15.40
CA TYR A 49 -4.15 5.01 -16.80
C TYR A 49 -5.31 4.67 -17.73
N SER A 50 -5.57 5.52 -18.72
CA SER A 50 -6.63 5.29 -19.71
C SER A 50 -6.27 4.22 -20.76
N LYS A 51 -4.97 3.98 -20.99
CA LYS A 51 -4.43 3.06 -22.00
C LYS A 51 -3.58 1.95 -21.38
N LEU A 52 -4.04 1.36 -20.29
CA LEU A 52 -3.34 0.26 -19.66
C LEU A 52 -3.39 -1.00 -20.54
N THR A 53 -2.26 -1.67 -20.74
CA THR A 53 -2.12 -2.83 -21.64
C THR A 53 -2.51 -4.16 -21.00
N TYR A 54 -2.91 -4.15 -19.74
CA TYR A 54 -3.44 -5.33 -19.02
C TYR A 54 -4.69 -4.97 -18.22
N ASP A 55 -5.44 -5.99 -17.86
CA ASP A 55 -6.60 -5.92 -16.96
C ASP A 55 -6.39 -6.89 -15.79
N THR A 56 -6.51 -6.38 -14.58
CA THR A 56 -6.21 -7.15 -13.37
C THR A 56 -7.09 -8.39 -13.21
N GLN A 57 -8.38 -8.29 -13.56
CA GLN A 57 -9.35 -9.37 -13.34
C GLN A 57 -9.38 -10.36 -14.50
N ARG A 58 -9.17 -9.85 -15.72
CA ARG A 58 -9.24 -10.65 -16.93
C ARG A 58 -7.95 -11.44 -17.19
N ASP A 59 -6.80 -10.81 -16.93
CA ASP A 59 -5.51 -11.31 -17.40
C ASP A 59 -4.74 -12.10 -16.32
N PHE A 60 -5.19 -12.06 -15.04
CA PHE A 60 -4.50 -12.72 -13.93
C PHE A 60 -5.43 -13.62 -13.10
N ALA A 61 -4.83 -14.67 -12.53
CA ALA A 61 -5.40 -15.51 -11.50
C ALA A 61 -4.74 -15.17 -10.14
N MET A 62 -5.54 -14.90 -9.12
CA MET A 62 -5.07 -14.54 -7.79
C MET A 62 -4.61 -15.78 -7.03
N ILE A 63 -3.45 -15.74 -6.39
CA ILE A 63 -2.87 -16.87 -5.68
C ILE A 63 -2.86 -16.67 -4.16
N HIS A 64 -2.19 -15.62 -3.69
CA HIS A 64 -2.03 -15.41 -2.24
C HIS A 64 -1.57 -13.98 -1.94
N GLY A 65 -2.06 -13.40 -0.84
CA GLY A 65 -1.48 -12.21 -0.28
C GLY A 65 -0.02 -12.43 0.13
N GLY A 66 0.79 -11.40 0.06
CA GLY A 66 2.20 -11.45 0.46
C GLY A 66 2.48 -10.56 1.66
N GLY A 67 2.00 -9.33 1.60
CA GLY A 67 2.14 -8.38 2.68
C GLY A 67 1.33 -7.12 2.50
N VAL A 68 0.93 -6.55 3.63
CA VAL A 68 0.31 -5.23 3.74
C VAL A 68 1.40 -4.23 4.10
N ILE A 69 1.38 -3.07 3.46
CA ILE A 69 2.29 -1.95 3.68
C ILE A 69 1.47 -0.82 4.31
N PRO A 70 1.52 -0.67 5.64
CA PRO A 70 0.79 0.39 6.31
C PRO A 70 1.31 1.77 5.89
N MET A 71 0.41 2.71 5.66
CA MET A 71 0.74 4.12 5.53
C MET A 71 0.53 4.80 6.89
N VAL A 72 1.30 5.85 7.15
CA VAL A 72 1.21 6.64 8.37
C VAL A 72 1.01 8.10 8.00
N ILE A 73 0.07 8.74 8.67
CA ILE A 73 -0.06 10.20 8.64
C ILE A 73 0.87 10.72 9.73
N VAL A 74 1.84 11.52 9.32
CA VAL A 74 2.86 12.06 10.23
C VAL A 74 2.97 13.58 10.12
N ALA A 75 3.44 14.20 11.21
CA ALA A 75 3.80 15.60 11.29
C ALA A 75 5.25 15.74 11.78
N SER A 76 5.88 16.90 11.58
CA SER A 76 7.14 17.22 12.26
C SER A 76 6.95 17.18 13.79
N ALA A 77 7.97 16.78 14.53
CA ALA A 77 7.93 16.78 16.00
C ALA A 77 7.67 18.18 16.59
N THR A 78 8.03 19.23 15.85
CA THR A 78 7.81 20.64 16.21
C THR A 78 6.43 21.16 15.79
N SER A 79 5.65 20.36 15.06
CA SER A 79 4.31 20.74 14.63
C SER A 79 3.36 20.92 15.83
N PRO A 80 2.37 21.82 15.74
CA PRO A 80 1.33 21.97 16.77
C PRO A 80 0.43 20.74 16.91
N PHE A 81 0.40 19.85 15.90
CA PHE A 81 -0.46 18.68 15.91
C PHE A 81 0.11 17.57 16.78
N GLN A 82 -0.59 17.23 17.86
CA GLN A 82 -0.23 16.14 18.77
C GLN A 82 -0.99 14.85 18.46
N SER A 83 -2.13 14.97 17.76
CA SER A 83 -3.02 13.86 17.42
C SER A 83 -3.68 14.06 16.05
N LEU A 84 -4.30 12.99 15.53
CA LEU A 84 -5.13 13.07 14.32
C LEU A 84 -6.30 14.05 14.52
N LYS A 85 -6.85 14.09 15.75
CA LYS A 85 -7.96 15.00 16.08
C LYS A 85 -7.53 16.46 15.98
N ASP A 86 -6.38 16.83 16.52
CA ASP A 86 -5.87 18.21 16.45
C ASP A 86 -5.70 18.66 15.01
N LEU A 87 -5.16 17.78 14.17
CA LEU A 87 -5.03 18.03 12.74
C LEU A 87 -6.39 18.29 12.07
N VAL A 88 -7.34 17.40 12.30
CA VAL A 88 -8.67 17.47 11.66
C VAL A 88 -9.40 18.73 12.10
N ASP A 89 -9.37 19.06 13.39
CA ASP A 89 -10.01 20.24 13.93
C ASP A 89 -9.39 21.53 13.37
N ALA A 90 -8.06 21.58 13.28
CA ALA A 90 -7.35 22.73 12.71
C ALA A 90 -7.64 22.88 11.20
N ALA A 91 -7.61 21.79 10.44
CA ALA A 91 -7.86 21.81 9.00
C ALA A 91 -9.31 22.21 8.66
N ARG A 92 -10.27 21.81 9.49
CA ARG A 92 -11.69 22.23 9.33
C ARG A 92 -11.90 23.70 9.67
N LYS A 93 -11.16 24.20 10.67
CA LYS A 93 -11.24 25.62 11.08
C LYS A 93 -10.61 26.54 10.04
N GLU A 94 -9.55 26.10 9.37
CA GLU A 94 -8.78 26.89 8.41
C GLU A 94 -8.57 26.11 7.10
N PRO A 95 -9.63 25.96 6.27
CA PRO A 95 -9.56 25.23 5.01
C PRO A 95 -8.47 25.79 4.07
N GLY A 96 -7.69 24.90 3.42
CA GLY A 96 -6.64 25.27 2.49
C GLY A 96 -5.36 25.84 3.12
N LYS A 97 -5.30 26.00 4.47
CA LYS A 97 -4.12 26.54 5.14
C LYS A 97 -2.97 25.53 5.24
N TYR A 98 -3.28 24.29 5.52
CA TYR A 98 -2.31 23.23 5.73
C TYR A 98 -2.10 22.43 4.46
N ASN A 99 -0.89 21.92 4.28
CA ASN A 99 -0.53 21.08 3.16
C ASN A 99 -0.16 19.67 3.62
N ILE A 100 -0.29 18.71 2.70
CA ILE A 100 0.00 17.31 2.91
C ILE A 100 0.91 16.80 1.80
N GLY A 101 2.10 16.31 2.17
CA GLY A 101 3.06 15.74 1.25
C GLY A 101 2.76 14.27 0.92
N TYR A 102 3.12 13.85 -0.29
CA TYR A 102 3.04 12.46 -0.74
C TYR A 102 4.34 12.01 -1.36
N GLY A 103 4.86 10.86 -0.95
CA GLY A 103 6.12 10.29 -1.45
C GLY A 103 6.10 9.84 -2.91
N GLY A 104 5.14 10.31 -3.73
CA GLY A 104 5.02 10.04 -5.16
C GLY A 104 3.72 10.54 -5.75
N VAL A 105 3.61 10.50 -7.07
CA VAL A 105 2.43 10.91 -7.82
C VAL A 105 1.64 9.68 -8.25
N ASN A 106 0.31 9.72 -8.15
CA ASN A 106 -0.59 8.66 -8.61
C ASN A 106 -0.20 7.26 -8.07
N ASN A 107 0.23 7.21 -6.83
CA ASN A 107 0.61 5.99 -6.14
C ASN A 107 -0.23 5.81 -4.85
N THR A 108 0.04 4.75 -4.10
CA THR A 108 -0.72 4.42 -2.89
C THR A 108 -0.63 5.54 -1.83
N GLN A 109 0.52 6.19 -1.64
CA GLN A 109 0.67 7.30 -0.69
C GLN A 109 -0.24 8.47 -1.06
N HIS A 110 -0.22 8.87 -2.33
CA HIS A 110 -1.07 9.96 -2.84
C HIS A 110 -2.55 9.63 -2.66
N LEU A 111 -2.98 8.47 -3.15
CA LEU A 111 -4.38 8.05 -3.04
C LEU A 111 -4.84 7.86 -1.60
N THR A 112 -3.98 7.37 -0.70
CA THR A 112 -4.30 7.27 0.73
C THR A 112 -4.54 8.63 1.36
N GLY A 113 -3.74 9.64 1.01
CA GLY A 113 -3.93 11.00 1.49
C GLY A 113 -5.20 11.64 0.94
N GLU A 114 -5.51 11.47 -0.33
CA GLU A 114 -6.75 11.96 -0.93
C GLU A 114 -7.98 11.25 -0.33
N LEU A 115 -7.88 9.95 -0.08
CA LEU A 115 -8.91 9.19 0.63
C LEU A 115 -9.12 9.75 2.05
N PHE A 116 -8.04 10.04 2.78
CA PHE A 116 -8.11 10.65 4.11
C PHE A 116 -8.82 12.02 4.07
N LYS A 117 -8.46 12.90 3.13
CA LYS A 117 -9.12 14.20 2.96
C LYS A 117 -10.63 14.04 2.76
N SER A 118 -11.03 13.05 1.96
CA SER A 118 -12.44 12.74 1.69
C SER A 118 -13.19 12.25 2.94
N TYR A 119 -12.61 11.31 3.70
CA TYR A 119 -13.23 10.78 4.92
C TYR A 119 -13.30 11.82 6.04
N ALA A 120 -12.22 12.55 6.24
CA ALA A 120 -12.14 13.59 7.27
C ALA A 120 -12.90 14.86 6.89
N LYS A 121 -13.30 15.02 5.61
CA LYS A 121 -13.93 16.24 5.06
C LYS A 121 -13.09 17.48 5.40
N VAL A 122 -11.80 17.42 5.05
CA VAL A 122 -10.84 18.50 5.25
C VAL A 122 -10.27 18.96 3.92
N ASP A 123 -9.99 20.25 3.81
CA ASP A 123 -9.28 20.84 2.68
C ASP A 123 -7.80 21.01 3.06
N LEU A 124 -6.96 20.12 2.48
CA LEU A 124 -5.50 20.15 2.60
C LEU A 124 -4.90 20.27 1.21
N VAL A 125 -3.92 21.15 1.04
CA VAL A 125 -3.21 21.32 -0.23
C VAL A 125 -2.24 20.16 -0.45
N GLY A 126 -2.46 19.33 -1.47
CA GLY A 126 -1.59 18.19 -1.80
C GLY A 126 -0.27 18.65 -2.44
N VAL A 127 0.86 18.11 -1.96
CA VAL A 127 2.21 18.36 -2.52
C VAL A 127 2.85 17.02 -2.84
N THR A 128 3.14 16.76 -4.11
CA THR A 128 3.74 15.49 -4.57
C THR A 128 5.25 15.61 -4.73
N TYR A 129 5.97 14.57 -4.28
CA TYR A 129 7.43 14.48 -4.34
C TYR A 129 7.90 13.34 -5.25
N LYS A 130 9.15 13.39 -5.70
CA LYS A 130 9.80 12.29 -6.45
C LYS A 130 10.40 11.24 -5.51
N GLY A 131 9.67 10.84 -4.47
CA GLY A 131 10.07 9.82 -3.51
C GLY A 131 10.00 10.29 -2.07
N SER A 132 9.96 9.32 -1.15
CA SER A 132 9.81 9.54 0.30
C SER A 132 10.92 10.40 0.91
N ALA A 133 12.18 10.25 0.45
CA ALA A 133 13.30 10.98 1.03
C ALA A 133 13.16 12.51 0.90
N ALA A 134 12.73 13.00 -0.28
CA ALA A 134 12.49 14.42 -0.50
C ALA A 134 11.31 14.93 0.34
N ALA A 135 10.21 14.16 0.40
CA ALA A 135 9.03 14.49 1.19
C ALA A 135 9.35 14.59 2.70
N VAL A 136 10.14 13.64 3.22
CA VAL A 136 10.59 13.67 4.64
C VAL A 136 11.48 14.87 4.91
N THR A 137 12.40 15.21 4.01
CA THR A 137 13.26 16.39 4.16
C THR A 137 12.43 17.66 4.29
N ASP A 138 11.44 17.85 3.44
CA ASP A 138 10.58 19.02 3.45
C ASP A 138 9.64 19.05 4.68
N LEU A 139 9.18 17.89 5.15
CA LEU A 139 8.45 17.80 6.41
C LEU A 139 9.32 18.26 7.59
N LEU A 140 10.55 17.80 7.65
CA LEU A 140 11.50 18.19 8.71
C LEU A 140 11.90 19.67 8.63
N GLY A 141 11.94 20.22 7.40
CA GLY A 141 12.20 21.64 7.13
C GLY A 141 10.98 22.54 7.31
N GLY A 142 9.80 21.98 7.63
CA GLY A 142 8.56 22.76 7.80
C GLY A 142 7.95 23.28 6.50
N GLN A 143 8.39 22.79 5.34
CA GLN A 143 7.84 23.17 4.02
C GLN A 143 6.47 22.53 3.77
N VAL A 144 6.22 21.36 4.36
CA VAL A 144 4.91 20.73 4.41
C VAL A 144 4.48 20.48 5.85
N SER A 145 3.18 20.62 6.11
CA SER A 145 2.60 20.47 7.45
C SER A 145 2.53 19.01 7.89
N LEU A 146 2.28 18.13 6.91
CA LEU A 146 1.99 16.70 7.08
C LEU A 146 2.63 15.91 5.95
N LEU A 147 2.78 14.60 6.19
CA LEU A 147 3.18 13.64 5.18
C LEU A 147 2.36 12.36 5.33
N VAL A 148 1.94 11.79 4.21
CA VAL A 148 1.48 10.40 4.13
C VAL A 148 2.54 9.57 3.43
N ASP A 149 3.10 8.62 4.16
CA ASP A 149 4.10 7.72 3.60
C ASP A 149 4.04 6.33 4.28
N SER A 150 4.78 5.36 3.74
CA SER A 150 4.86 4.04 4.32
C SER A 150 5.49 4.06 5.71
N LEU A 151 5.03 3.15 6.58
CA LEU A 151 5.61 2.97 7.91
C LEU A 151 7.12 2.69 7.80
N ALA A 152 7.55 1.91 6.81
CA ALA A 152 8.96 1.61 6.57
C ALA A 152 9.81 2.86 6.34
N ALA A 153 9.34 3.80 5.51
CA ALA A 153 10.07 5.04 5.19
C ALA A 153 10.13 6.00 6.39
N THR A 154 9.07 6.06 7.19
CA THR A 154 8.95 7.03 8.31
C THR A 154 9.53 6.51 9.62
N MET A 155 9.58 5.19 9.85
CA MET A 155 9.99 4.56 11.10
C MET A 155 11.35 5.04 11.65
N PRO A 156 12.43 5.18 10.85
CA PRO A 156 13.70 5.68 11.37
C PRO A 156 13.60 7.10 11.97
N HIS A 157 12.78 7.95 11.37
CA HIS A 157 12.56 9.33 11.79
C HIS A 157 11.61 9.42 13.00
N ILE A 158 10.65 8.51 13.09
CA ILE A 158 9.77 8.35 14.27
C ILE A 158 10.61 7.90 15.47
N LYS A 159 11.43 6.85 15.30
CA LYS A 159 12.32 6.34 16.37
C LYS A 159 13.33 7.37 16.85
N SER A 160 13.80 8.25 15.96
CA SER A 160 14.72 9.35 16.35
C SER A 160 14.00 10.58 16.93
N GLY A 161 12.67 10.55 17.08
CA GLY A 161 11.87 11.64 17.64
C GLY A 161 11.75 12.87 16.74
N LYS A 162 12.17 12.80 15.48
CA LYS A 162 12.11 13.93 14.52
C LYS A 162 10.73 14.10 13.88
N ILE A 163 10.00 13.01 13.76
CA ILE A 163 8.65 12.95 13.18
C ILE A 163 7.71 12.35 14.22
N ARG A 164 6.53 12.93 14.34
CA ARG A 164 5.43 12.43 15.16
C ARG A 164 4.41 11.71 14.29
N PRO A 165 4.15 10.42 14.54
CA PRO A 165 3.04 9.73 13.92
C PRO A 165 1.72 10.17 14.57
N LEU A 166 0.71 10.46 13.74
CA LEU A 166 -0.62 10.89 14.20
C LEU A 166 -1.63 9.75 14.13
N ALA A 167 -1.61 8.96 13.05
CA ALA A 167 -2.45 7.78 12.89
C ALA A 167 -1.90 6.86 11.80
N ILE A 168 -2.24 5.57 11.90
CA ILE A 168 -1.91 4.56 10.90
C ILE A 168 -3.14 4.24 10.06
N SER A 169 -2.92 3.89 8.79
CA SER A 169 -3.98 3.74 7.78
C SER A 169 -4.64 2.37 7.71
N THR A 170 -4.21 1.43 8.53
CA THR A 170 -4.78 0.07 8.62
C THR A 170 -6.08 0.06 9.39
N LEU A 171 -6.95 -0.94 9.17
CA LEU A 171 -8.18 -1.13 9.96
C LEU A 171 -7.90 -1.40 11.44
N GLN A 172 -6.81 -2.08 11.74
CA GLN A 172 -6.37 -2.39 13.10
C GLN A 172 -4.96 -1.85 13.34
N ARG A 173 -4.62 -1.61 14.61
CA ARG A 173 -3.27 -1.21 15.00
C ARG A 173 -2.27 -2.29 14.60
N VAL A 174 -1.06 -1.89 14.28
CA VAL A 174 0.01 -2.81 13.85
C VAL A 174 0.94 -3.14 15.01
N PRO A 175 1.53 -4.35 15.03
CA PRO A 175 2.44 -4.75 16.12
C PRO A 175 3.66 -3.85 16.28
N GLN A 176 4.12 -3.22 15.19
CA GLN A 176 5.27 -2.31 15.22
C GLN A 176 4.99 -1.00 15.96
N MET A 177 3.70 -0.62 16.08
CA MET A 177 3.25 0.62 16.75
C MET A 177 1.90 0.38 17.46
N PRO A 178 1.87 -0.44 18.52
CA PRO A 178 0.61 -0.86 19.16
C PRO A 178 -0.16 0.30 19.81
N ASP A 179 0.53 1.36 20.17
CA ASP A 179 -0.08 2.55 20.81
C ASP A 179 -0.56 3.59 19.79
N LEU A 180 -0.18 3.47 18.50
CA LEU A 180 -0.60 4.43 17.49
C LEU A 180 -2.04 4.12 17.06
N PRO A 181 -2.98 5.08 17.20
CA PRO A 181 -4.36 4.88 16.77
C PRO A 181 -4.44 4.72 15.25
N THR A 182 -5.47 4.00 14.81
CA THR A 182 -5.78 3.93 13.38
C THR A 182 -6.65 5.12 12.95
N VAL A 183 -6.58 5.47 11.67
CA VAL A 183 -7.53 6.44 11.09
C VAL A 183 -8.96 5.90 11.22
N ALA A 184 -9.14 4.58 11.12
CA ALA A 184 -10.44 3.91 11.24
C ALA A 184 -11.09 4.07 12.63
N GLU A 185 -10.31 4.24 13.70
CA GLU A 185 -10.84 4.53 15.05
C GLU A 185 -11.57 5.88 15.10
N THR A 186 -11.18 6.84 14.25
CA THR A 186 -11.84 8.15 14.13
C THR A 186 -12.83 8.19 12.97
N PHE A 187 -12.52 7.53 11.86
CA PHE A 187 -13.32 7.49 10.64
C PHE A 187 -13.59 6.03 10.26
N PRO A 188 -14.67 5.42 10.79
CA PRO A 188 -14.98 4.01 10.55
C PRO A 188 -15.00 3.63 9.08
N GLY A 189 -14.36 2.49 8.75
CA GLY A 189 -14.24 1.99 7.38
C GLY A 189 -13.10 2.60 6.57
N PHE A 190 -12.33 3.54 7.12
CA PHE A 190 -11.12 4.00 6.45
C PHE A 190 -10.05 2.91 6.41
N GLU A 191 -9.56 2.60 5.23
CA GLU A 191 -8.36 1.81 5.02
C GLU A 191 -7.63 2.30 3.77
N GLY A 192 -6.39 2.79 3.93
CA GLY A 192 -5.53 3.28 2.86
C GLY A 192 -4.16 2.62 2.93
N VAL A 193 -4.04 1.36 2.51
CA VAL A 193 -2.82 0.57 2.62
C VAL A 193 -2.21 0.24 1.27
N GLY A 194 -0.89 0.15 1.22
CA GLY A 194 -0.23 -0.60 0.17
C GLY A 194 -0.31 -2.10 0.46
N TRP A 195 -0.26 -2.89 -0.57
CA TRP A 195 -0.26 -4.34 -0.45
C TRP A 195 0.41 -4.98 -1.65
N ALA A 196 0.83 -6.21 -1.48
CA ALA A 196 1.42 -6.99 -2.55
C ALA A 196 1.12 -8.48 -2.36
N GLY A 197 1.07 -9.21 -3.46
CA GLY A 197 0.83 -10.64 -3.42
C GLY A 197 1.11 -11.32 -4.75
N LEU A 198 0.96 -12.64 -4.75
CA LEU A 198 1.24 -13.48 -5.90
C LEU A 198 0.02 -13.60 -6.80
N VAL A 199 0.27 -13.43 -8.09
CA VAL A 199 -0.67 -13.71 -9.17
C VAL A 199 0.01 -14.58 -10.24
N ALA A 200 -0.78 -15.33 -10.99
CA ALA A 200 -0.35 -16.10 -12.16
C ALA A 200 -1.09 -15.62 -13.43
N PRO A 201 -0.64 -15.98 -14.63
CA PRO A 201 -1.40 -15.77 -15.85
C PRO A 201 -2.80 -16.39 -15.74
N LYS A 202 -3.78 -15.75 -16.34
CA LYS A 202 -5.14 -16.31 -16.42
C LYS A 202 -5.11 -17.66 -17.14
N GLY A 203 -5.89 -18.61 -16.65
CA GLY A 203 -5.93 -19.98 -17.18
C GLY A 203 -4.98 -20.95 -16.46
N THR A 204 -4.17 -20.50 -15.50
CA THR A 204 -3.41 -21.39 -14.62
C THR A 204 -4.37 -22.35 -13.90
N PRO A 205 -4.11 -23.70 -13.93
CA PRO A 205 -5.00 -24.68 -13.34
C PRO A 205 -5.24 -24.45 -11.84
N GLN A 206 -6.48 -24.62 -11.38
CA GLN A 206 -6.84 -24.35 -10.00
C GLN A 206 -6.01 -25.15 -8.99
N ALA A 207 -5.72 -26.41 -9.28
CA ALA A 207 -4.89 -27.24 -8.42
C ALA A 207 -3.45 -26.69 -8.24
N VAL A 208 -2.90 -26.02 -9.27
CA VAL A 208 -1.61 -25.34 -9.20
C VAL A 208 -1.71 -24.08 -8.35
N ILE A 209 -2.77 -23.30 -8.54
CA ILE A 209 -3.04 -22.10 -7.72
C ILE A 209 -3.15 -22.48 -6.25
N ASP A 210 -3.96 -23.50 -5.92
CA ASP A 210 -4.19 -23.95 -4.55
C ASP A 210 -2.90 -24.44 -3.90
N LYS A 211 -2.10 -25.21 -4.63
CA LYS A 211 -0.77 -25.70 -4.17
C LYS A 211 0.18 -24.56 -3.83
N ILE A 212 0.31 -23.57 -4.74
CA ILE A 212 1.19 -22.43 -4.52
C ILE A 212 0.68 -21.56 -3.37
N SER A 213 -0.64 -21.36 -3.28
CA SER A 213 -1.28 -20.60 -2.21
C SER A 213 -1.01 -21.24 -0.84
N GLU A 214 -1.19 -22.55 -0.72
CA GLU A 214 -0.92 -23.28 0.53
C GLU A 214 0.55 -23.21 0.94
N ASP A 215 1.47 -23.41 0.00
CA ASP A 215 2.90 -23.34 0.29
C ASP A 215 3.34 -21.92 0.66
N THR A 216 2.76 -20.91 0.02
CA THR A 216 2.99 -19.50 0.40
C THR A 216 2.50 -19.24 1.82
N ARG A 217 1.32 -19.75 2.19
CA ARG A 217 0.76 -19.64 3.54
C ARG A 217 1.69 -20.28 4.58
N LYS A 218 2.23 -21.48 4.30
CA LYS A 218 3.20 -22.16 5.18
C LYS A 218 4.46 -21.32 5.39
N VAL A 219 5.00 -20.74 4.32
CA VAL A 219 6.18 -19.86 4.40
C VAL A 219 5.91 -18.62 5.21
N LEU A 220 4.77 -17.96 5.00
CA LEU A 220 4.38 -16.76 5.74
C LEU A 220 3.98 -17.04 7.20
N SER A 221 3.66 -18.31 7.53
CA SER A 221 3.36 -18.73 8.91
C SER A 221 4.63 -18.92 9.75
N ASP A 222 5.80 -19.04 9.14
CA ASP A 222 7.08 -19.13 9.85
C ASP A 222 7.34 -17.84 10.66
N PRO A 223 7.55 -17.93 12.00
CA PRO A 223 7.83 -16.77 12.83
C PRO A 223 9.00 -15.92 12.32
N LYS A 224 10.10 -16.55 11.88
CA LYS A 224 11.26 -15.82 11.32
C LYS A 224 10.91 -15.05 10.07
N MET A 225 10.01 -15.58 9.22
CA MET A 225 9.56 -14.89 8.02
C MET A 225 8.69 -13.68 8.41
N ARG A 226 7.81 -13.84 9.40
CA ARG A 226 6.99 -12.74 9.91
C ARG A 226 7.84 -11.62 10.49
N ASP A 227 8.85 -11.96 11.30
CA ASP A 227 9.80 -10.99 11.85
C ASP A 227 10.52 -10.23 10.73
N MET A 228 11.01 -10.93 9.71
CA MET A 228 11.67 -10.31 8.55
C MET A 228 10.74 -9.36 7.77
N ILE A 229 9.45 -9.67 7.68
CA ILE A 229 8.44 -8.82 7.04
C ILE A 229 8.17 -7.59 7.91
N MET A 230 8.01 -7.79 9.23
CA MET A 230 7.80 -6.70 10.20
C MET A 230 8.98 -5.75 10.27
N ASP A 231 10.21 -6.25 10.24
CA ASP A 231 11.44 -5.42 10.23
C ASP A 231 11.51 -4.51 9.00
N ARG A 232 10.82 -4.88 7.92
CA ARG A 232 10.67 -4.05 6.72
C ARG A 232 9.44 -3.13 6.75
N GLY A 233 8.80 -2.97 7.91
CA GLY A 233 7.63 -2.11 8.09
C GLY A 233 6.37 -2.63 7.40
N MET A 234 6.28 -3.94 7.15
CA MET A 234 5.14 -4.59 6.53
C MET A 234 4.44 -5.52 7.53
N VAL A 235 3.23 -5.95 7.21
CA VAL A 235 2.48 -6.99 7.93
C VAL A 235 2.22 -8.14 6.96
N ALA A 236 2.49 -9.38 7.38
CA ALA A 236 2.24 -10.54 6.53
C ALA A 236 0.74 -10.66 6.20
N ASP A 237 0.42 -10.88 4.95
CA ASP A 237 -0.95 -11.08 4.47
C ASP A 237 -1.21 -12.57 4.27
N MET A 238 -2.13 -13.12 5.04
CA MET A 238 -2.42 -14.54 5.08
C MET A 238 -3.61 -14.96 4.22
N ARG A 239 -4.15 -14.04 3.40
CA ARG A 239 -5.28 -14.32 2.51
C ARG A 239 -4.87 -15.30 1.42
N GLY A 240 -5.53 -16.47 1.38
CA GLY A 240 -5.39 -17.44 0.30
C GLY A 240 -6.07 -16.99 -1.00
N ALA A 241 -6.03 -17.82 -2.03
CA ALA A 241 -6.42 -17.46 -3.41
C ALA A 241 -7.80 -16.79 -3.50
N ARG A 242 -8.84 -17.38 -2.86
CA ARG A 242 -10.20 -16.84 -2.89
C ARG A 242 -10.28 -15.49 -2.17
N GLU A 243 -9.84 -15.43 -0.92
CA GLU A 243 -9.91 -14.20 -0.11
C GLU A 243 -9.05 -13.09 -0.70
N TRP A 244 -7.88 -13.45 -1.26
CA TRP A 244 -7.01 -12.53 -1.96
C TRP A 244 -7.68 -11.96 -3.22
N GLY A 245 -8.38 -12.80 -3.98
CA GLY A 245 -9.14 -12.37 -5.15
C GLY A 245 -10.29 -11.42 -4.80
N GLU A 246 -11.07 -11.75 -3.78
CA GLU A 246 -12.14 -10.88 -3.27
C GLU A 246 -11.60 -9.53 -2.81
N PHE A 247 -10.49 -9.54 -2.07
CA PHE A 247 -9.82 -8.33 -1.61
C PHE A 247 -9.30 -7.48 -2.77
N VAL A 248 -8.56 -8.05 -3.73
CA VAL A 248 -8.03 -7.30 -4.88
C VAL A 248 -9.16 -6.68 -5.70
N ASN A 249 -10.27 -7.41 -5.90
CA ASN A 249 -11.43 -6.88 -6.60
C ASN A 249 -12.06 -5.68 -5.88
N ALA A 250 -12.19 -5.75 -4.56
CA ALA A 250 -12.68 -4.63 -3.76
C ALA A 250 -11.71 -3.42 -3.81
N GLU A 251 -10.41 -3.67 -3.79
CA GLU A 251 -9.37 -2.65 -3.92
C GLU A 251 -9.41 -1.95 -5.29
N VAL A 252 -9.60 -2.69 -6.38
CA VAL A 252 -9.76 -2.11 -7.73
C VAL A 252 -10.91 -1.10 -7.75
N VAL A 253 -12.05 -1.46 -7.17
CA VAL A 253 -13.22 -0.57 -7.10
C VAL A 253 -12.95 0.63 -6.21
N LYS A 254 -12.38 0.42 -5.02
CA LYS A 254 -12.05 1.48 -4.05
C LYS A 254 -11.10 2.51 -4.66
N TRP A 255 -10.01 2.07 -5.29
CA TRP A 255 -9.03 2.98 -5.85
C TRP A 255 -9.53 3.69 -7.11
N ALA A 256 -10.39 3.06 -7.92
CA ALA A 256 -11.07 3.71 -9.04
C ALA A 256 -11.98 4.87 -8.54
N GLU A 257 -12.72 4.65 -7.47
CA GLU A 257 -13.56 5.69 -6.87
C GLU A 257 -12.72 6.82 -6.26
N ALA A 258 -11.64 6.49 -5.53
CA ALA A 258 -10.74 7.47 -4.94
C ALA A 258 -10.05 8.33 -6.01
N ALA A 259 -9.54 7.72 -7.08
CA ALA A 259 -8.92 8.42 -8.21
C ALA A 259 -9.92 9.36 -8.91
N ARG A 260 -11.16 8.87 -9.15
CA ARG A 260 -12.22 9.68 -9.75
C ARG A 260 -12.59 10.90 -8.89
N LYS A 261 -12.75 10.73 -7.56
CA LYS A 261 -13.06 11.81 -6.62
C LYS A 261 -11.95 12.87 -6.56
N ALA A 262 -10.70 12.42 -6.61
CA ALA A 262 -9.52 13.28 -6.58
C ALA A 262 -9.12 13.81 -7.98
N ASN A 263 -9.88 13.46 -9.04
CA ASN A 263 -9.58 13.81 -10.44
C ASN A 263 -8.15 13.44 -10.88
N LEU A 264 -7.65 12.27 -10.42
CA LEU A 264 -6.31 11.81 -10.72
C LEU A 264 -6.28 11.04 -12.03
N LYS A 265 -5.33 11.41 -12.90
CA LYS A 265 -5.00 10.73 -14.16
C LYS A 265 -3.48 10.69 -14.32
N ALA A 266 -2.96 9.61 -14.89
CA ALA A 266 -1.54 9.42 -15.12
C ALA A 266 -1.14 9.68 -16.59
N ASP A 267 -2.11 9.81 -17.49
CA ASP A 267 -1.98 10.09 -18.94
C ASP A 267 -3.06 11.07 -19.43
#